data_d43400b870c9ede888680d232cf55385
#
_entry.id   d43400b870c9ede888680d232cf55385
#
_cell.length_a   1.000
_cell.length_b   1.000
_cell.length_c   1.000
_cell.angle_alpha   90.00
_cell.angle_beta   90.00
_cell.angle_gamma   90.00
#
_symmetry.space_group_name_H-M   'P 1'
#
loop_
_entity.id
_entity.type
_entity.pdbx_description
1 polymer ?
#
loop_
_entity_poly.entity_id
_entity_poly.type
_entity_poly.pdbx_seq_one_letter_code
_entity_poly.pdbx_strand_id
1 'polypeptide(L)'
;MSTSLPTSHSPRLAALIACGGASLRMGTPKASLTWRGEAFLTRLARQLATVASPVVVVAAPQQPLPALPRATRRTDDPVQHQGPLAALNQGLLTLQGEADLAFYCSCDAPLLVPAFVTRLATLLDDHSDLVMVRWKDRLQGCATLLRVALQPTVQQLLDQDRRRLLDLVDVSRGRIVDAFELTDVDPDLLTLRGVNTPAELAELERIWGWVE
;
A
#
# COMPACT_ATOMS: atom_id res chain seq x y z
N MET A 1 -5.70 44.94 -8.11
CA MET A 1 -6.21 43.60 -7.77
C MET A 1 -5.11 42.60 -8.12
N SER A 2 -4.35 42.18 -7.10
CA SER A 2 -3.22 41.25 -7.29
C SER A 2 -3.78 39.82 -7.30
N THR A 3 -3.82 39.20 -8.46
CA THR A 3 -4.15 37.78 -8.60
C THR A 3 -2.91 36.99 -8.20
N SER A 4 -2.88 36.51 -6.97
CA SER A 4 -1.89 35.53 -6.55
C SER A 4 -2.10 34.24 -7.33
N LEU A 5 -1.11 33.87 -8.15
CA LEU A 5 -1.06 32.56 -8.82
C LEU A 5 -1.07 31.47 -7.75
N PRO A 6 -1.86 30.40 -7.93
CA PRO A 6 -1.80 29.27 -7.01
C PRO A 6 -0.39 28.68 -7.06
N THR A 7 0.31 28.67 -5.94
CA THR A 7 1.56 27.92 -5.78
C THR A 7 1.25 26.44 -6.00
N SER A 8 1.72 25.88 -7.11
CA SER A 8 1.64 24.46 -7.39
C SER A 8 2.50 23.70 -6.37
N HIS A 9 1.89 23.36 -5.26
CA HIS A 9 2.54 22.49 -4.27
C HIS A 9 2.48 21.07 -4.80
N SER A 10 3.63 20.43 -4.95
CA SER A 10 3.65 18.99 -5.27
C SER A 10 2.89 18.23 -4.16
N PRO A 11 1.95 17.33 -4.51
CA PRO A 11 1.15 16.63 -3.52
C PRO A 11 2.05 15.82 -2.57
N ARG A 12 1.78 15.91 -1.27
CA ARG A 12 2.49 15.16 -0.23
C ARG A 12 2.06 13.70 -0.28
N LEU A 13 2.99 12.82 -0.62
CA LEU A 13 2.76 11.38 -0.72
C LEU A 13 3.13 10.68 0.58
N ALA A 14 2.20 9.94 1.15
CA ALA A 14 2.39 9.01 2.25
C ALA A 14 2.29 7.55 1.78
N ALA A 15 2.69 6.61 2.64
CA ALA A 15 2.50 5.18 2.40
C ALA A 15 1.80 4.52 3.60
N LEU A 16 0.89 3.58 3.30
CA LEU A 16 0.16 2.77 4.25
C LEU A 16 0.50 1.30 4.03
N ILE A 17 1.00 0.62 5.05
CA ILE A 17 1.30 -0.81 5.02
C ILE A 17 0.33 -1.54 5.94
N ALA A 18 -0.58 -2.32 5.37
CA ALA A 18 -1.49 -3.16 6.14
C ALA A 18 -0.77 -4.44 6.61
N CYS A 19 -0.71 -4.63 7.92
CA CYS A 19 -0.12 -5.82 8.55
C CYS A 19 -1.15 -6.74 9.22
N GLY A 20 -2.43 -6.42 9.13
CA GLY A 20 -3.53 -7.21 9.65
C GLY A 20 -3.83 -8.43 8.76
N GLY A 21 -4.25 -9.53 9.39
CA GLY A 21 -4.69 -10.74 8.71
C GLY A 21 -4.18 -12.00 9.40
N ALA A 22 -5.06 -13.01 9.55
CA ALA A 22 -4.69 -14.31 10.10
C ALA A 22 -3.83 -15.06 9.08
N SER A 23 -2.51 -15.03 9.25
CA SER A 23 -1.54 -15.74 8.39
C SER A 23 -1.49 -17.24 8.68
N LEU A 24 -2.67 -17.91 8.68
CA LEU A 24 -2.81 -19.32 9.05
C LEU A 24 -2.02 -20.28 8.14
N ARG A 25 -1.75 -19.88 6.89
CA ARG A 25 -1.11 -20.75 5.90
C ARG A 25 0.42 -20.83 6.02
N MET A 26 1.05 -19.83 6.62
CA MET A 26 2.52 -19.76 6.76
C MET A 26 3.02 -20.25 8.11
N GLY A 27 2.12 -20.54 9.07
CA GLY A 27 2.51 -20.91 10.45
C GLY A 27 3.24 -19.79 11.23
N THR A 28 3.57 -18.69 10.56
CA THR A 28 4.27 -17.52 11.11
C THR A 28 3.54 -16.25 10.69
N PRO A 29 3.41 -15.23 11.55
CA PRO A 29 2.83 -13.95 11.16
C PRO A 29 3.59 -13.35 9.98
N LYS A 30 2.87 -12.90 8.93
CA LYS A 30 3.48 -12.34 7.71
C LYS A 30 4.44 -11.19 8.01
N ALA A 31 4.12 -10.36 8.99
CA ALA A 31 4.97 -9.23 9.40
C ALA A 31 6.36 -9.67 9.90
N SER A 32 6.47 -10.91 10.41
CA SER A 32 7.72 -11.48 10.97
C SER A 32 8.47 -12.36 9.97
N LEU A 33 7.95 -12.58 8.75
CA LEU A 33 8.69 -13.29 7.72
C LEU A 33 9.99 -12.55 7.43
N THR A 34 11.07 -13.31 7.33
CA THR A 34 12.41 -12.75 7.03
C THR A 34 12.92 -13.27 5.70
N TRP A 35 13.68 -12.44 5.04
CA TRP A 35 14.44 -12.81 3.87
C TRP A 35 15.84 -12.22 3.99
N ARG A 36 16.88 -13.05 3.84
CA ARG A 36 18.29 -12.67 4.05
C ARG A 36 18.56 -11.94 5.38
N GLY A 37 17.83 -12.33 6.44
CA GLY A 37 17.98 -11.74 7.78
C GLY A 37 17.25 -10.43 8.01
N GLU A 38 16.58 -9.82 6.99
CA GLU A 38 15.75 -8.63 7.15
C GLU A 38 14.26 -9.03 7.13
N ALA A 39 13.47 -8.52 8.08
CA ALA A 39 12.03 -8.75 8.06
C ALA A 39 11.37 -8.04 6.87
N PHE A 40 10.37 -8.69 6.23
CA PHE A 40 9.66 -8.14 5.08
C PHE A 40 9.10 -6.75 5.37
N LEU A 41 8.46 -6.59 6.53
CA LEU A 41 7.89 -5.31 6.93
C LEU A 41 8.95 -4.22 7.09
N THR A 42 10.10 -4.54 7.71
CA THR A 42 11.21 -3.59 7.88
C THR A 42 11.75 -3.14 6.52
N ARG A 43 11.97 -4.10 5.61
CA ARG A 43 12.42 -3.83 4.26
C ARG A 43 11.43 -2.95 3.48
N LEU A 44 10.16 -3.34 3.50
CA LEU A 44 9.10 -2.61 2.80
C LEU A 44 8.97 -1.17 3.30
N ALA A 45 8.97 -0.98 4.63
CA ALA A 45 8.91 0.36 5.23
C ALA A 45 10.13 1.21 4.85
N ARG A 46 11.33 0.63 4.80
CA ARG A 46 12.55 1.30 4.38
C ARG A 46 12.51 1.70 2.90
N GLN A 47 12.02 0.82 2.02
CA GLN A 47 11.88 1.12 0.60
C GLN A 47 10.84 2.23 0.36
N LEU A 48 9.69 2.17 1.00
CA LEU A 48 8.66 3.21 0.89
C LEU A 48 9.12 4.56 1.43
N ALA A 49 9.92 4.58 2.49
CA ALA A 49 10.46 5.82 3.06
C ALA A 49 11.39 6.59 2.11
N THR A 50 11.84 5.99 1.01
CA THR A 50 12.64 6.69 -0.02
C THR A 50 11.78 7.57 -0.94
N VAL A 51 10.48 7.33 -1.01
CA VAL A 51 9.56 8.02 -1.96
C VAL A 51 8.31 8.59 -1.30
N ALA A 52 8.01 8.23 -0.05
CA ALA A 52 6.80 8.63 0.67
C ALA A 52 7.12 9.00 2.12
N SER A 53 6.44 10.03 2.63
CA SER A 53 6.53 10.46 4.03
C SER A 53 5.22 11.09 4.47
N PRO A 54 4.62 10.63 5.59
CA PRO A 54 5.06 9.52 6.45
C PRO A 54 4.80 8.14 5.86
N VAL A 55 5.50 7.12 6.41
CA VAL A 55 5.15 5.70 6.23
C VAL A 55 4.43 5.25 7.49
N VAL A 56 3.22 4.71 7.34
CA VAL A 56 2.38 4.26 8.46
C VAL A 56 2.09 2.77 8.32
N VAL A 57 2.40 2.01 9.35
CA VAL A 57 2.03 0.59 9.47
C VAL A 57 0.72 0.49 10.23
N VAL A 58 -0.29 -0.12 9.61
CA VAL A 58 -1.57 -0.41 10.22
C VAL A 58 -1.57 -1.87 10.68
N ALA A 59 -1.62 -2.10 11.99
CA ALA A 59 -1.50 -3.41 12.60
C ALA A 59 -2.69 -3.70 13.53
N ALA A 60 -2.88 -4.98 13.87
CA ALA A 60 -3.84 -5.31 14.93
C ALA A 60 -3.32 -4.82 16.29
N PRO A 61 -4.21 -4.47 17.24
CA PRO A 61 -3.81 -4.09 18.59
C PRO A 61 -2.88 -5.14 19.20
N GLN A 62 -1.80 -4.69 19.83
CA GLN A 62 -0.79 -5.53 20.49
C GLN A 62 -0.07 -6.54 19.55
N GLN A 63 -0.29 -6.48 18.24
CA GLN A 63 0.44 -7.34 17.31
C GLN A 63 1.94 -7.07 17.42
N PRO A 64 2.79 -8.11 17.66
CA PRO A 64 4.22 -7.94 17.61
C PRO A 64 4.67 -7.59 16.19
N LEU A 65 5.50 -6.57 16.08
CA LEU A 65 6.11 -6.14 14.81
C LEU A 65 7.63 -6.22 14.94
N PRO A 66 8.35 -6.48 13.83
CA PRO A 66 9.79 -6.35 13.80
C PRO A 66 10.20 -4.89 14.01
N ALA A 67 11.49 -4.65 14.24
CA ALA A 67 12.04 -3.31 14.33
C ALA A 67 11.73 -2.52 13.06
N LEU A 68 11.10 -1.35 13.21
CA LEU A 68 10.74 -0.47 12.10
C LEU A 68 11.76 0.66 11.96
N PRO A 69 11.98 1.20 10.73
CA PRO A 69 12.75 2.41 10.54
C PRO A 69 12.20 3.57 11.38
N ARG A 70 13.08 4.46 11.87
CA ARG A 70 12.69 5.56 12.80
C ARG A 70 11.59 6.47 12.29
N ALA A 71 11.49 6.68 10.98
CA ALA A 71 10.48 7.51 10.33
C ALA A 71 9.14 6.78 10.12
N THR A 72 9.06 5.50 10.46
CA THR A 72 7.84 4.70 10.30
C THR A 72 6.98 4.81 11.56
N ARG A 73 5.71 5.16 11.38
CA ARG A 73 4.72 5.21 12.46
C ARG A 73 3.89 3.94 12.47
N ARG A 74 3.40 3.57 13.64
CA ARG A 74 2.39 2.53 13.82
C ARG A 74 1.05 3.17 14.17
N THR A 75 -0.02 2.64 13.62
CA THR A 75 -1.39 2.86 14.10
C THR A 75 -2.07 1.50 14.26
N ASP A 76 -2.95 1.37 15.24
CA ASP A 76 -3.67 0.13 15.47
C ASP A 76 -5.04 0.18 14.80
N ASP A 77 -5.38 -0.86 14.04
CA ASP A 77 -6.74 -1.09 13.55
C ASP A 77 -7.60 -1.54 14.75
N PRO A 78 -8.55 -0.72 15.21
CA PRO A 78 -9.31 -0.99 16.45
C PRO A 78 -10.18 -2.24 16.35
N VAL A 79 -10.50 -2.69 15.13
CA VAL A 79 -11.40 -3.81 14.91
C VAL A 79 -10.73 -4.89 14.08
N GLN A 80 -10.28 -5.94 14.75
CA GLN A 80 -9.62 -7.08 14.08
C GLN A 80 -10.55 -7.78 13.08
N HIS A 81 -9.96 -8.28 11.98
CA HIS A 81 -10.63 -9.11 10.98
C HIS A 81 -11.75 -8.43 10.16
N GLN A 82 -11.80 -7.11 10.13
CA GLN A 82 -12.76 -6.38 9.28
C GLN A 82 -12.34 -6.20 7.82
N GLY A 83 -11.25 -6.84 7.42
CA GLY A 83 -10.78 -6.82 6.04
C GLY A 83 -9.88 -5.63 5.71
N PRO A 84 -9.36 -5.60 4.47
CA PRO A 84 -8.34 -4.62 4.07
C PRO A 84 -8.86 -3.19 4.01
N LEU A 85 -10.16 -2.99 3.80
CA LEU A 85 -10.76 -1.66 3.73
C LEU A 85 -10.79 -0.97 5.10
N ALA A 86 -10.96 -1.73 6.21
CA ALA A 86 -10.89 -1.18 7.57
C ALA A 86 -9.47 -0.68 7.89
N ALA A 87 -8.46 -1.48 7.54
CA ALA A 87 -7.06 -1.06 7.70
C ALA A 87 -6.75 0.20 6.87
N LEU A 88 -7.26 0.28 5.63
CA LEU A 88 -7.13 1.47 4.82
C LEU A 88 -7.78 2.67 5.51
N ASN A 89 -9.02 2.55 6.01
CA ASN A 89 -9.73 3.61 6.71
C ASN A 89 -8.93 4.17 7.88
N GLN A 90 -8.42 3.28 8.73
CA GLN A 90 -7.60 3.67 9.88
C GLN A 90 -6.32 4.39 9.46
N GLY A 91 -5.66 3.90 8.41
CA GLY A 91 -4.49 4.55 7.84
C GLY A 91 -4.79 5.96 7.32
N LEU A 92 -5.88 6.13 6.57
CA LEU A 92 -6.29 7.43 6.02
C LEU A 92 -6.65 8.43 7.13
N LEU A 93 -7.33 7.99 8.20
CA LEU A 93 -7.60 8.83 9.37
C LEU A 93 -6.31 9.36 9.98
N THR A 94 -5.28 8.51 10.07
CA THR A 94 -3.97 8.91 10.62
C THR A 94 -3.25 9.94 9.74
N LEU A 95 -3.55 9.98 8.43
CA LEU A 95 -2.90 10.86 7.46
C LEU A 95 -3.63 12.19 7.23
N GLN A 96 -4.81 12.40 7.81
CA GLN A 96 -5.58 13.62 7.62
C GLN A 96 -4.77 14.87 8.00
N GLY A 97 -4.71 15.85 7.09
CA GLY A 97 -3.95 17.09 7.27
C GLY A 97 -2.43 16.95 7.06
N GLU A 98 -1.89 15.74 6.98
CA GLU A 98 -0.46 15.49 6.83
C GLU A 98 -0.05 15.10 5.40
N ALA A 99 -0.91 14.41 4.66
CA ALA A 99 -0.67 13.98 3.29
C ALA A 99 -1.88 14.24 2.39
N ASP A 100 -1.63 14.34 1.09
CA ASP A 100 -2.65 14.53 0.07
C ASP A 100 -2.95 13.21 -0.64
N LEU A 101 -1.92 12.38 -0.80
CA LEU A 101 -1.95 11.07 -1.44
C LEU A 101 -1.44 9.99 -0.50
N ALA A 102 -1.97 8.78 -0.63
CA ALA A 102 -1.50 7.60 0.08
C ALA A 102 -1.31 6.43 -0.90
N PHE A 103 -0.15 5.78 -0.86
CA PHE A 103 0.04 4.47 -1.48
C PHE A 103 -0.29 3.40 -0.45
N TYR A 104 -1.23 2.52 -0.77
CA TYR A 104 -1.65 1.42 0.09
C TYR A 104 -1.11 0.09 -0.41
N CYS A 105 -0.44 -0.65 0.48
CA CYS A 105 0.05 -2.00 0.19
C CYS A 105 -0.10 -2.95 1.40
N SER A 106 0.11 -4.24 1.16
CA SER A 106 0.17 -5.27 2.19
C SER A 106 1.62 -5.59 2.57
N CYS A 107 1.86 -6.00 3.81
CA CYS A 107 3.18 -6.39 4.31
C CYS A 107 3.77 -7.65 3.66
N ASP A 108 3.05 -8.31 2.76
CA ASP A 108 3.48 -9.50 2.03
C ASP A 108 4.10 -9.21 0.65
N ALA A 109 4.35 -7.94 0.33
CA ALA A 109 4.98 -7.51 -0.92
C ALA A 109 6.46 -7.07 -0.69
N PRO A 110 7.40 -7.98 -0.36
CA PRO A 110 8.76 -7.63 0.05
C PRO A 110 9.62 -7.05 -1.07
N LEU A 111 9.21 -7.22 -2.32
CA LEU A 111 9.94 -6.81 -3.52
C LEU A 111 9.39 -5.51 -4.13
N LEU A 112 8.69 -4.71 -3.35
CA LEU A 112 8.21 -3.41 -3.82
C LEU A 112 9.35 -2.58 -4.41
N VAL A 113 9.11 -2.03 -5.60
CA VAL A 113 10.01 -1.12 -6.30
C VAL A 113 9.54 0.32 -6.05
N PRO A 114 10.32 1.19 -5.39
CA PRO A 114 9.88 2.56 -5.09
C PRO A 114 9.47 3.38 -6.33
N ALA A 115 10.15 3.18 -7.47
CA ALA A 115 9.80 3.84 -8.73
C ALA A 115 8.38 3.51 -9.22
N PHE A 116 7.87 2.31 -8.91
CA PHE A 116 6.48 1.93 -9.18
C PHE A 116 5.49 2.86 -8.46
N VAL A 117 5.75 3.18 -7.20
CA VAL A 117 4.89 4.07 -6.40
C VAL A 117 4.89 5.49 -6.96
N THR A 118 6.06 6.03 -7.29
CA THR A 118 6.18 7.36 -7.89
C THR A 118 5.52 7.41 -9.27
N ARG A 119 5.64 6.34 -10.06
CA ARG A 119 4.97 6.24 -11.37
C ARG A 119 3.45 6.24 -11.23
N LEU A 120 2.88 5.51 -10.27
CA LEU A 120 1.44 5.57 -9.98
C LEU A 120 0.99 6.98 -9.59
N ALA A 121 1.81 7.71 -8.82
CA ALA A 121 1.48 9.09 -8.44
C ALA A 121 1.38 10.01 -9.66
N THR A 122 2.17 9.79 -10.71
CA THR A 122 2.06 10.56 -11.97
C THR A 122 0.84 10.19 -12.80
N LEU A 123 0.22 9.05 -12.55
CA LEU A 123 -0.96 8.58 -13.26
C LEU A 123 -2.28 9.04 -12.59
N LEU A 124 -2.22 9.56 -11.37
CA LEU A 124 -3.38 10.14 -10.69
C LEU A 124 -3.56 11.58 -11.15
N ASP A 125 -4.54 11.82 -12.00
CA ASP A 125 -4.90 13.14 -12.51
C ASP A 125 -5.99 13.83 -11.66
N ASP A 126 -6.40 15.05 -12.05
CA ASP A 126 -7.44 15.79 -11.33
C ASP A 126 -8.85 15.21 -11.51
N HIS A 127 -9.04 14.29 -12.45
CA HIS A 127 -10.30 13.60 -12.71
C HIS A 127 -10.42 12.28 -11.98
N SER A 128 -9.34 11.83 -11.33
CA SER A 128 -9.26 10.54 -10.64
C SER A 128 -9.07 10.72 -9.14
N ASP A 129 -9.73 9.88 -8.35
CA ASP A 129 -9.59 9.84 -6.89
C ASP A 129 -8.64 8.74 -6.43
N LEU A 130 -8.52 7.68 -7.25
CA LEU A 130 -7.57 6.59 -7.03
C LEU A 130 -7.06 6.02 -8.36
N VAL A 131 -5.90 5.38 -8.28
CA VAL A 131 -5.32 4.53 -9.33
C VAL A 131 -5.14 3.14 -8.77
N MET A 132 -5.74 2.15 -9.42
CA MET A 132 -5.62 0.72 -9.06
C MET A 132 -5.06 -0.05 -10.25
N VAL A 133 -4.14 -0.98 -9.98
CA VAL A 133 -3.47 -1.75 -11.02
C VAL A 133 -4.26 -3.00 -11.35
N ARG A 134 -4.40 -3.31 -12.64
CA ARG A 134 -4.87 -4.60 -13.15
C ARG A 134 -3.69 -5.46 -13.55
N TRP A 135 -3.59 -6.65 -12.99
CA TRP A 135 -2.57 -7.64 -13.33
C TRP A 135 -3.19 -9.04 -13.43
N LYS A 136 -2.91 -9.76 -14.51
CA LYS A 136 -3.49 -11.10 -14.78
C LYS A 136 -5.01 -11.09 -14.63
N ASP A 137 -5.67 -10.14 -15.27
CA ASP A 137 -7.12 -9.93 -15.28
C ASP A 137 -7.76 -9.67 -13.89
N ARG A 138 -6.93 -9.34 -12.88
CA ARG A 138 -7.40 -9.05 -11.53
C ARG A 138 -6.93 -7.69 -11.07
N LEU A 139 -7.81 -6.95 -10.40
CA LEU A 139 -7.45 -5.71 -9.72
C LEU A 139 -6.62 -6.02 -8.47
N GLN A 140 -5.53 -5.28 -8.31
CA GLN A 140 -4.57 -5.43 -7.22
C GLN A 140 -4.85 -4.40 -6.12
N GLY A 141 -5.81 -4.69 -5.24
CA GLY A 141 -6.20 -3.76 -4.17
C GLY A 141 -5.04 -3.36 -3.23
N CYS A 142 -4.05 -4.25 -3.06
CA CYS A 142 -2.85 -3.96 -2.26
C CYS A 142 -1.72 -3.28 -3.06
N ALA A 143 -2.02 -2.66 -4.20
CA ALA A 143 -1.13 -1.78 -4.94
C ALA A 143 -1.96 -0.61 -5.48
N THR A 144 -2.56 0.15 -4.56
CA THR A 144 -3.47 1.25 -4.86
C THR A 144 -2.89 2.57 -4.40
N LEU A 145 -2.88 3.56 -5.29
CA LEU A 145 -2.64 4.95 -4.92
C LEU A 145 -3.98 5.69 -4.86
N LEU A 146 -4.20 6.50 -3.82
CA LEU A 146 -5.48 7.19 -3.65
C LEU A 146 -5.31 8.54 -2.94
N ARG A 147 -6.29 9.41 -3.12
CA ARG A 147 -6.37 10.67 -2.35
C ARG A 147 -6.77 10.37 -0.90
N VAL A 148 -6.08 11.00 0.05
CA VAL A 148 -6.44 10.89 1.48
C VAL A 148 -7.86 11.41 1.73
N ALA A 149 -8.33 12.34 0.92
CA ALA A 149 -9.70 12.87 0.95
C ALA A 149 -10.80 11.81 0.68
N LEU A 150 -10.46 10.60 0.20
CA LEU A 150 -11.41 9.48 0.08
C LEU A 150 -11.81 8.84 1.41
N GLN A 151 -11.18 9.22 2.53
CA GLN A 151 -11.48 8.62 3.84
C GLN A 151 -12.99 8.58 4.18
N PRO A 152 -13.80 9.64 3.99
CA PRO A 152 -15.23 9.57 4.28
C PRO A 152 -15.99 8.56 3.41
N THR A 153 -15.59 8.39 2.14
CA THR A 153 -16.15 7.38 1.24
C THR A 153 -15.81 5.97 1.71
N VAL A 154 -14.57 5.76 2.18
CA VAL A 154 -14.16 4.48 2.78
C VAL A 154 -15.00 4.16 4.01
N GLN A 155 -15.22 5.13 4.89
CA GLN A 155 -16.07 4.96 6.07
C GLN A 155 -17.52 4.59 5.68
N GLN A 156 -18.11 5.27 4.69
CA GLN A 156 -19.46 4.95 4.20
C GLN A 156 -19.58 3.51 3.69
N LEU A 157 -18.57 2.99 2.99
CA LEU A 157 -18.55 1.60 2.57
C LEU A 157 -18.54 0.63 3.75
N LEU A 158 -17.74 0.92 4.78
CA LEU A 158 -17.67 0.11 6.00
C LEU A 158 -19.02 0.11 6.75
N ASP A 159 -19.71 1.26 6.83
CA ASP A 159 -21.03 1.40 7.43
C ASP A 159 -22.10 0.57 6.69
N GLN A 160 -21.88 0.30 5.39
CA GLN A 160 -22.70 -0.56 4.53
C GLN A 160 -22.25 -2.03 4.55
N ASP A 161 -21.34 -2.41 5.46
CA ASP A 161 -20.73 -3.76 5.54
C ASP A 161 -19.94 -4.18 4.27
N ARG A 162 -19.56 -3.23 3.43
CA ARG A 162 -18.66 -3.45 2.29
C ARG A 162 -17.21 -3.36 2.78
N ARG A 163 -16.43 -4.42 2.57
CA ARG A 163 -15.11 -4.57 3.22
C ARG A 163 -13.96 -4.77 2.24
N ARG A 164 -14.26 -4.80 0.94
CA ARG A 164 -13.29 -5.06 -0.11
C ARG A 164 -12.71 -3.75 -0.64
N LEU A 165 -11.40 -3.67 -0.82
CA LEU A 165 -10.75 -2.52 -1.46
C LEU A 165 -11.30 -2.23 -2.87
N LEU A 166 -11.68 -3.29 -3.58
CA LEU A 166 -12.22 -3.18 -4.93
C LEU A 166 -13.55 -2.40 -4.97
N ASP A 167 -14.29 -2.39 -3.87
CA ASP A 167 -15.54 -1.65 -3.77
C ASP A 167 -15.36 -0.13 -3.92
N LEU A 168 -14.14 0.38 -3.68
CA LEU A 168 -13.83 1.79 -3.89
C LEU A 168 -13.91 2.20 -5.36
N VAL A 169 -13.55 1.30 -6.28
CA VAL A 169 -13.59 1.60 -7.73
C VAL A 169 -15.02 1.89 -8.19
N ASP A 170 -16.01 1.23 -7.57
CA ASP A 170 -17.43 1.37 -7.96
C ASP A 170 -18.03 2.71 -7.50
N VAL A 171 -17.50 3.32 -6.44
CA VAL A 171 -18.10 4.48 -5.77
C VAL A 171 -17.26 5.76 -5.87
N SER A 172 -16.09 5.67 -6.51
CA SER A 172 -15.19 6.79 -6.72
C SER A 172 -14.80 6.92 -8.18
N ARG A 173 -14.10 7.99 -8.54
CA ARG A 173 -13.51 8.15 -9.88
C ARG A 173 -12.23 7.33 -9.97
N GLY A 174 -12.39 5.99 -10.05
CA GLY A 174 -11.27 5.06 -10.09
C GLY A 174 -10.65 4.97 -11.49
N ARG A 175 -9.34 5.24 -11.60
CA ARG A 175 -8.54 4.94 -12.78
C ARG A 175 -7.94 3.56 -12.65
N ILE A 176 -8.21 2.69 -13.61
CA ILE A 176 -7.57 1.37 -13.71
C ILE A 176 -6.44 1.45 -14.71
N VAL A 177 -5.24 1.05 -14.28
CA VAL A 177 -4.01 1.02 -15.07
C VAL A 177 -3.62 -0.43 -15.29
N ASP A 178 -3.30 -0.81 -16.51
CA ASP A 178 -2.77 -2.15 -16.76
C ASP A 178 -1.32 -2.25 -16.26
N ALA A 179 -0.97 -3.37 -15.62
CA ALA A 179 0.38 -3.57 -15.08
C ALA A 179 1.47 -3.42 -16.14
N PHE A 180 1.14 -3.69 -17.41
CA PHE A 180 2.07 -3.50 -18.53
C PHE A 180 2.53 -2.02 -18.66
N GLU A 181 1.70 -1.05 -18.30
CA GLU A 181 2.05 0.38 -18.33
C GLU A 181 3.10 0.79 -17.27
N LEU A 182 3.47 -0.13 -16.38
CA LEU A 182 4.41 0.07 -15.27
C LEU A 182 5.72 -0.72 -15.46
N THR A 183 5.87 -1.43 -16.58
CA THR A 183 7.06 -2.23 -16.87
C THR A 183 8.29 -1.39 -17.21
N ASP A 184 8.12 -0.11 -17.48
CA ASP A 184 9.20 0.87 -17.63
C ASP A 184 9.97 1.11 -16.32
N VAL A 185 9.30 0.95 -15.16
CA VAL A 185 9.88 1.17 -13.83
C VAL A 185 9.99 -0.11 -12.98
N ASP A 186 9.23 -1.13 -13.29
CA ASP A 186 9.23 -2.45 -12.64
C ASP A 186 9.07 -3.56 -13.71
N PRO A 187 10.13 -3.87 -14.48
CA PRO A 187 10.04 -4.76 -15.65
C PRO A 187 9.48 -6.14 -15.33
N ASP A 188 9.77 -6.68 -14.15
CA ASP A 188 9.32 -7.99 -13.69
C ASP A 188 8.06 -7.95 -12.85
N LEU A 189 7.46 -6.74 -12.67
CA LEU A 189 6.29 -6.49 -11.84
C LEU A 189 6.45 -7.09 -10.42
N LEU A 190 7.63 -6.91 -9.84
CA LEU A 190 7.99 -7.43 -8.53
C LEU A 190 7.12 -6.85 -7.41
N THR A 191 6.72 -5.58 -7.55
CA THR A 191 5.81 -4.90 -6.61
C THR A 191 4.48 -5.62 -6.45
N LEU A 192 4.00 -6.31 -7.50
CA LEU A 192 2.71 -7.01 -7.49
C LEU A 192 2.80 -8.46 -7.00
N ARG A 193 4.01 -8.93 -6.67
CA ARG A 193 4.23 -10.31 -6.21
C ARG A 193 4.20 -10.39 -4.69
N GLY A 194 3.08 -10.85 -4.15
CA GLY A 194 2.95 -11.14 -2.72
C GLY A 194 3.46 -12.53 -2.36
N VAL A 195 3.92 -12.70 -1.11
CA VAL A 195 4.34 -14.00 -0.53
C VAL A 195 3.29 -14.47 0.46
N ASN A 196 2.58 -15.54 0.11
CA ASN A 196 1.53 -16.13 0.91
C ASN A 196 1.80 -17.59 1.30
N THR A 197 2.79 -18.23 0.65
CA THR A 197 3.17 -19.62 0.84
C THR A 197 4.69 -19.79 0.86
N PRO A 198 5.22 -20.87 1.50
CA PRO A 198 6.65 -21.19 1.42
C PRO A 198 7.16 -21.39 -0.01
N ALA A 199 6.33 -21.89 -0.91
CA ALA A 199 6.69 -22.07 -2.33
C ALA A 199 6.87 -20.72 -3.03
N GLU A 200 6.01 -19.73 -2.76
CA GLU A 200 6.16 -18.36 -3.27
C GLU A 200 7.41 -17.68 -2.72
N LEU A 201 7.75 -17.95 -1.44
CA LEU A 201 9.00 -17.46 -0.86
C LEU A 201 10.23 -18.03 -1.59
N ALA A 202 10.27 -19.35 -1.81
CA ALA A 202 11.34 -19.99 -2.54
C ALA A 202 11.45 -19.51 -4.00
N GLU A 203 10.32 -19.23 -4.64
CA GLU A 203 10.29 -18.64 -5.99
C GLU A 203 10.87 -17.22 -6.00
N LEU A 204 10.56 -16.42 -5.00
CA LEU A 204 11.15 -15.07 -4.86
C LEU A 204 12.65 -15.14 -4.62
N GLU A 205 13.14 -16.05 -3.80
CA GLU A 205 14.57 -16.28 -3.57
C GLU A 205 15.28 -16.62 -4.89
N ARG A 206 14.65 -17.44 -5.73
CA ARG A 206 15.17 -17.79 -7.05
C ARG A 206 15.23 -16.58 -7.99
N ILE A 207 14.20 -15.77 -8.03
CA ILE A 207 14.13 -14.57 -8.89
C ILE A 207 15.15 -13.52 -8.42
N TRP A 208 15.25 -13.29 -7.11
CA TRP A 208 16.16 -12.29 -6.54
C TRP A 208 17.62 -12.65 -6.65
N GLY A 209 17.96 -13.94 -6.69
CA GLY A 209 19.33 -14.38 -6.93
C GLY A 209 19.87 -14.02 -8.33
N TRP A 210 18.99 -13.51 -9.23
CA TRP A 210 19.35 -13.04 -10.57
C TRP A 210 19.39 -11.51 -10.69
N VAL A 211 19.00 -10.76 -9.66
CA VAL A 211 18.85 -9.29 -9.69
C VAL A 211 19.99 -8.58 -8.94
N GLU A 212 20.92 -9.33 -8.35
CA GLU A 212 22.23 -8.84 -7.89
C GLU A 212 23.27 -9.12 -8.99
#